data_651faa184b227d15151d9141bd7037c5
#
_entry.id   651faa184b227d15151d9141bd7037c5
#
_cell.length_a   1.000
_cell.length_b   1.000
_cell.length_c   1.000
_cell.angle_alpha   90.00
_cell.angle_beta   90.00
_cell.angle_gamma   90.00
#
_symmetry.space_group_name_H-M   'P 1'
#
loop_
_entity.id
_entity.type
_entity.pdbx_description
1 polymer ?
#
loop_
_entity_poly.entity_id
_entity_poly.type
_entity_poly.pdbx_seq_one_letter_code
_entity_poly.pdbx_strand_id
1 'polypeptide(L)'
;MQEEMEVSIPAFVIGIKDRVENTDIIKKELILNIILNCIFDENSELFKKLYEEGLIITEPDLEYEYSDIYSQISIFASSKNPEKVFEKFKQTVQDKVKNGIDEKTFNRTKNKIYGRLITSYNSPAQIARIFMRDKLNNLNTFDYIERWKDIKIEDVNNMLKEKFKEERMILSVVKPKE
;
A
#
# COMPACT_ATOMS: atom_id res chain seq x y z
N MET A 1 -5.84 -10.85 15.36
CA MET A 1 -4.84 -11.60 16.12
C MET A 1 -4.10 -10.61 17.02
N GLN A 2 -3.79 -10.94 18.26
CA GLN A 2 -3.05 -10.07 19.20
C GLN A 2 -1.97 -10.91 19.88
N GLU A 3 -0.78 -10.35 20.00
CA GLU A 3 0.36 -10.96 20.71
C GLU A 3 1.04 -9.89 21.56
N GLU A 4 1.74 -10.30 22.63
CA GLU A 4 2.48 -9.41 23.53
C GLU A 4 3.98 -9.61 23.34
N MET A 5 4.71 -8.52 23.12
CA MET A 5 6.15 -8.51 22.91
C MET A 5 6.81 -7.30 23.60
N GLU A 6 8.13 -7.29 23.68
CA GLU A 6 8.91 -6.14 24.18
C GLU A 6 8.93 -5.01 23.14
N VAL A 7 7.85 -4.26 23.05
CA VAL A 7 7.71 -3.07 22.20
C VAL A 7 7.29 -1.88 23.06
N SER A 8 7.69 -0.67 22.69
CA SER A 8 7.35 0.56 23.45
C SER A 8 5.95 1.09 23.11
N ILE A 9 5.48 0.85 21.91
CA ILE A 9 4.18 1.28 21.38
C ILE A 9 3.61 0.12 20.58
N PRO A 10 2.29 -0.15 20.67
CA PRO A 10 1.67 -1.19 19.84
C PRO A 10 2.00 -1.03 18.36
N ALA A 11 2.56 -2.08 17.77
CA ALA A 11 2.75 -2.20 16.33
C ALA A 11 1.60 -2.99 15.73
N PHE A 12 1.19 -2.65 14.52
CA PHE A 12 0.10 -3.35 13.86
C PHE A 12 0.32 -3.51 12.36
N VAL A 13 -0.36 -4.49 11.82
CA VAL A 13 -0.44 -4.73 10.37
C VAL A 13 -1.91 -4.78 9.96
N ILE A 14 -2.27 -3.98 8.98
CA ILE A 14 -3.53 -4.16 8.25
C ILE A 14 -3.22 -5.02 7.03
N GLY A 15 -3.73 -6.24 7.02
CA GLY A 15 -3.63 -7.16 5.89
C GLY A 15 -4.87 -7.09 5.01
N ILE A 16 -4.70 -7.07 3.69
CA ILE A 16 -5.79 -7.22 2.73
C ILE A 16 -5.48 -8.42 1.86
N LYS A 17 -6.31 -9.45 1.97
CA LYS A 17 -6.13 -10.68 1.20
C LYS A 17 -6.44 -10.43 -0.27
N ASP A 18 -5.49 -10.79 -1.11
CA ASP A 18 -5.66 -10.80 -2.57
C ASP A 18 -5.62 -12.24 -3.10
N ARG A 19 -5.86 -12.40 -4.38
CA ARG A 19 -5.79 -13.69 -5.07
C ARG A 19 -4.62 -13.70 -6.03
N VAL A 20 -3.97 -14.86 -6.14
CA VAL A 20 -3.04 -15.13 -7.24
C VAL A 20 -3.84 -15.19 -8.53
N GLU A 21 -3.48 -14.36 -9.49
CA GLU A 21 -4.18 -14.22 -10.77
C GLU A 21 -3.13 -14.24 -11.88
N ASN A 22 -3.49 -14.87 -13.00
CA ASN A 22 -2.66 -14.81 -14.20
C ASN A 22 -2.94 -13.49 -14.95
N THR A 23 -2.39 -12.39 -14.43
CA THR A 23 -2.56 -11.04 -14.95
C THR A 23 -1.20 -10.37 -15.21
N ASP A 24 -1.21 -9.18 -15.81
CA ASP A 24 -0.02 -8.32 -15.87
C ASP A 24 0.34 -7.86 -14.43
N ILE A 25 1.21 -8.64 -13.78
CA ILE A 25 1.58 -8.44 -12.38
C ILE A 25 2.25 -7.09 -12.15
N ILE A 26 3.01 -6.60 -13.11
CA ILE A 26 3.67 -5.29 -13.04
C ILE A 26 2.62 -4.18 -13.02
N LYS A 27 1.65 -4.22 -13.94
CA LYS A 27 0.55 -3.25 -13.97
C LYS A 27 -0.26 -3.30 -12.68
N LYS A 28 -0.54 -4.50 -12.16
CA LYS A 28 -1.26 -4.71 -10.90
C LYS A 28 -0.51 -4.11 -9.71
N GLU A 29 0.78 -4.41 -9.56
CA GLU A 29 1.64 -3.88 -8.50
C GLU A 29 1.66 -2.34 -8.53
N LEU A 30 1.85 -1.75 -9.71
CA LEU A 30 1.86 -0.30 -9.88
C LEU A 30 0.53 0.36 -9.50
N ILE A 31 -0.60 -0.22 -9.92
CA ILE A 31 -1.93 0.29 -9.59
C ILE A 31 -2.20 0.18 -8.09
N LEU A 32 -1.88 -0.94 -7.46
CA LEU A 32 -2.04 -1.13 -6.01
C LEU A 32 -1.19 -0.15 -5.21
N ASN A 33 0.04 0.10 -5.65
CA ASN A 33 0.91 1.11 -5.04
C ASN A 33 0.30 2.52 -5.14
N ILE A 34 -0.30 2.89 -6.29
CA ILE A 34 -1.01 4.17 -6.43
C ILE A 34 -2.21 4.23 -5.47
N ILE A 35 -3.03 3.19 -5.40
CA ILE A 35 -4.19 3.14 -4.50
C ILE A 35 -3.77 3.35 -3.04
N LEU A 36 -2.79 2.58 -2.58
CA LEU A 36 -2.31 2.63 -1.21
C LEU A 36 -1.78 4.02 -0.85
N ASN A 37 -0.97 4.62 -1.71
CA ASN A 37 -0.45 5.97 -1.50
C ASN A 37 -1.56 7.04 -1.57
N CYS A 38 -2.59 6.88 -2.40
CA CYS A 38 -3.74 7.80 -2.40
C CYS A 38 -4.54 7.74 -1.10
N ILE A 39 -4.58 6.56 -0.43
CA ILE A 39 -5.36 6.34 0.78
C ILE A 39 -4.56 6.67 2.04
N PHE A 40 -3.28 6.25 2.13
CA PHE A 40 -2.58 6.24 3.41
C PHE A 40 -1.10 6.66 3.33
N ASP A 41 -0.70 7.54 2.41
CA ASP A 41 0.62 8.16 2.48
C ASP A 41 0.60 9.44 3.36
N GLU A 42 1.77 10.02 3.63
CA GLU A 42 1.94 11.24 4.44
C GLU A 42 1.12 12.45 3.97
N ASN A 43 0.75 12.49 2.68
CA ASN A 43 -0.01 13.57 2.07
C ASN A 43 -1.51 13.26 1.98
N SER A 44 -1.93 12.06 2.39
CA SER A 44 -3.33 11.65 2.36
C SER A 44 -4.15 12.35 3.45
N GLU A 45 -5.45 12.49 3.20
CA GLU A 45 -6.37 13.05 4.20
C GLU A 45 -6.47 12.16 5.44
N LEU A 46 -6.39 10.83 5.25
CA LEU A 46 -6.42 9.88 6.34
C LEU A 46 -5.23 10.07 7.27
N PHE A 47 -4.00 10.09 6.71
CA PHE A 47 -2.80 10.28 7.50
C PHE A 47 -2.84 11.58 8.30
N LYS A 48 -3.20 12.70 7.67
CA LYS A 48 -3.29 14.02 8.33
C LYS A 48 -4.25 14.00 9.52
N LYS A 49 -5.45 13.43 9.35
CA LYS A 49 -6.43 13.29 10.43
C LYS A 49 -5.91 12.41 11.57
N LEU A 50 -5.28 11.28 11.25
CA LEU A 50 -4.71 10.39 12.26
C LEU A 50 -3.54 11.03 13.01
N TYR A 51 -2.72 11.80 12.32
CA TYR A 51 -1.60 12.55 12.89
C TYR A 51 -2.10 13.67 13.82
N GLU A 52 -3.06 14.47 13.39
CA GLU A 52 -3.69 15.53 14.20
C GLU A 52 -4.37 14.98 15.46
N GLU A 53 -4.93 13.77 15.40
CA GLU A 53 -5.52 13.07 16.55
C GLU A 53 -4.47 12.36 17.43
N GLY A 54 -3.19 12.40 17.07
CA GLY A 54 -2.10 11.72 17.80
C GLY A 54 -2.19 10.19 17.75
N LEU A 55 -2.92 9.64 16.77
CA LEU A 55 -3.08 8.20 16.58
C LEU A 55 -1.92 7.57 15.81
N ILE A 56 -1.25 8.34 14.96
CA ILE A 56 -0.09 7.90 14.20
C ILE A 56 0.96 9.01 14.19
N ILE A 57 2.24 8.65 14.16
CA ILE A 57 3.35 9.63 14.22
C ILE A 57 4.20 9.55 12.95
N THR A 58 4.33 8.37 12.38
CA THR A 58 5.16 8.11 11.20
C THR A 58 4.31 7.60 10.04
N GLU A 59 4.77 7.87 8.82
CA GLU A 59 4.15 7.30 7.61
C GLU A 59 4.15 5.77 7.71
N PRO A 60 3.04 5.09 7.36
CA PRO A 60 3.00 3.64 7.32
C PRO A 60 3.84 3.09 6.17
N ASP A 61 4.42 1.91 6.36
CA ASP A 61 5.01 1.15 5.26
C ASP A 61 3.91 0.42 4.49
N LEU A 62 3.87 0.63 3.19
CA LEU A 62 2.84 0.12 2.28
C LEU A 62 3.47 -0.90 1.35
N GLU A 63 3.06 -2.16 1.46
CA GLU A 63 3.65 -3.25 0.69
C GLU A 63 2.59 -4.06 -0.06
N TYR A 64 2.93 -4.48 -1.26
CA TYR A 64 2.22 -5.52 -2.00
C TYR A 64 3.17 -6.68 -2.23
N GLU A 65 2.83 -7.82 -1.68
CA GLU A 65 3.60 -9.05 -1.80
C GLU A 65 2.83 -10.09 -2.62
N TYR A 66 3.54 -10.80 -3.47
CA TYR A 66 2.97 -11.84 -4.30
C TYR A 66 3.98 -12.94 -4.62
N SER A 67 3.44 -14.12 -4.86
CA SER A 67 4.17 -15.29 -5.37
C SER A 67 3.20 -16.16 -6.18
N ASP A 68 3.66 -17.33 -6.60
CA ASP A 68 2.81 -18.29 -7.30
C ASP A 68 1.69 -18.90 -6.42
N ILE A 69 1.80 -18.76 -5.09
CA ILE A 69 0.89 -19.37 -4.13
C ILE A 69 0.15 -18.39 -3.23
N TYR A 70 0.59 -17.14 -3.14
CA TYR A 70 -0.08 -16.12 -2.32
C TYR A 70 0.04 -14.72 -2.92
N SER A 71 -0.90 -13.87 -2.52
CA SER A 71 -0.90 -12.45 -2.86
C SER A 71 -1.62 -11.68 -1.74
N GLN A 72 -0.99 -10.61 -1.26
CA GLN A 72 -1.51 -9.81 -0.16
C GLN A 72 -1.00 -8.36 -0.21
N ILE A 73 -1.79 -7.48 0.38
CA ILE A 73 -1.39 -6.12 0.69
C ILE A 73 -1.18 -6.04 2.20
N SER A 74 -0.06 -5.45 2.62
CA SER A 74 0.32 -5.26 4.02
C SER A 74 0.61 -3.79 4.29
N ILE A 75 0.01 -3.24 5.36
CA ILE A 75 0.22 -1.87 5.81
C ILE A 75 0.75 -1.95 7.25
N PHE A 76 2.02 -1.61 7.44
CA PHE A 76 2.71 -1.67 8.73
C PHE A 76 2.74 -0.28 9.36
N ALA A 77 2.34 -0.17 10.61
CA ALA A 77 2.42 1.07 11.37
C ALA A 77 2.44 0.82 12.88
N SER A 78 2.60 1.91 13.65
CA SER A 78 2.51 1.89 15.11
C SER A 78 1.50 2.93 15.59
N SER A 79 0.70 2.58 16.59
CA SER A 79 -0.31 3.45 17.18
C SER A 79 -0.60 3.05 18.63
N LYS A 80 -0.95 4.04 19.45
CA LYS A 80 -1.50 3.77 20.80
C LYS A 80 -2.90 3.14 20.75
N ASN A 81 -3.59 3.25 19.61
CA ASN A 81 -4.92 2.67 19.41
C ASN A 81 -5.04 2.14 17.96
N PRO A 82 -4.46 0.95 17.68
CA PRO A 82 -4.49 0.33 16.35
C PRO A 82 -5.90 0.08 15.83
N GLU A 83 -6.83 -0.30 16.72
CA GLU A 83 -8.22 -0.59 16.38
C GLU A 83 -8.92 0.65 15.80
N LYS A 84 -8.70 1.83 16.43
CA LYS A 84 -9.26 3.09 15.92
C LYS A 84 -8.67 3.50 14.58
N VAL A 85 -7.37 3.26 14.37
CA VAL A 85 -6.72 3.49 13.07
C VAL A 85 -7.34 2.60 12.00
N PHE A 86 -7.53 1.31 12.32
CA PHE A 86 -8.14 0.35 11.39
C PHE A 86 -9.57 0.73 11.00
N GLU A 87 -10.41 1.14 11.97
CA GLU A 87 -11.77 1.60 11.66
C GLU A 87 -11.78 2.83 10.75
N LYS A 88 -10.92 3.82 11.00
CA LYS A 88 -10.79 4.99 10.13
C LYS A 88 -10.25 4.65 8.74
N PHE A 89 -9.34 3.70 8.65
CA PHE A 89 -8.85 3.17 7.37
C PHE A 89 -10.01 2.54 6.59
N LYS A 90 -10.80 1.64 7.20
CA LYS A 90 -11.96 1.01 6.55
C LYS A 90 -12.97 2.05 6.05
N GLN A 91 -13.31 3.04 6.88
CA GLN A 91 -14.22 4.12 6.49
C GLN A 91 -13.70 4.90 5.28
N THR A 92 -12.41 5.22 5.27
CA THR A 92 -11.78 5.93 4.14
C THR A 92 -11.80 5.08 2.87
N VAL A 93 -11.50 3.79 2.99
CA VAL A 93 -11.58 2.86 1.86
C VAL A 93 -13.01 2.78 1.31
N GLN A 94 -14.02 2.62 2.17
CA GLN A 94 -15.43 2.58 1.76
C GLN A 94 -15.85 3.87 1.03
N ASP A 95 -15.43 5.03 1.54
CA ASP A 95 -15.67 6.31 0.87
C ASP A 95 -15.03 6.36 -0.52
N LYS A 96 -13.75 5.97 -0.63
CA LYS A 96 -13.06 5.95 -1.92
C LYS A 96 -13.61 4.90 -2.88
N VAL A 97 -14.07 3.76 -2.40
CA VAL A 97 -14.76 2.73 -3.22
C VAL A 97 -16.07 3.29 -3.79
N LYS A 98 -16.81 4.08 -3.00
CA LYS A 98 -18.08 4.69 -3.42
C LYS A 98 -17.90 5.86 -4.38
N ASN A 99 -16.99 6.78 -4.05
CA ASN A 99 -16.85 8.07 -4.72
C ASN A 99 -15.72 8.08 -5.76
N GLY A 100 -14.81 7.12 -5.71
CA GLY A 100 -13.59 7.07 -6.52
C GLY A 100 -12.46 7.92 -5.92
N ILE A 101 -11.26 7.72 -6.47
CA ILE A 101 -10.10 8.61 -6.29
C ILE A 101 -10.23 9.70 -7.34
N ASP A 102 -10.10 10.95 -6.94
CA ASP A 102 -10.19 12.10 -7.84
C ASP A 102 -8.91 12.27 -8.67
N GLU A 103 -9.02 12.91 -9.85
CA GLU A 103 -7.91 13.09 -10.78
C GLU A 103 -6.73 13.87 -10.20
N LYS A 104 -6.98 14.86 -9.36
CA LYS A 104 -5.91 15.66 -8.74
C LYS A 104 -5.08 14.80 -7.80
N THR A 105 -5.71 14.01 -6.96
CA THR A 105 -5.05 13.06 -6.04
C THR A 105 -4.31 11.98 -6.83
N PHE A 106 -4.96 11.37 -7.83
CA PHE A 106 -4.34 10.38 -8.71
C PHE A 106 -3.08 10.92 -9.39
N ASN A 107 -3.16 12.07 -10.09
CA ASN A 107 -2.04 12.63 -10.83
C ASN A 107 -0.88 13.02 -9.91
N ARG A 108 -1.17 13.63 -8.75
CA ARG A 108 -0.16 13.97 -7.75
C ARG A 108 0.57 12.72 -7.25
N THR A 109 -0.17 11.69 -6.87
CA THR A 109 0.38 10.44 -6.34
C THR A 109 1.16 9.69 -7.41
N LYS A 110 0.62 9.59 -8.62
CA LYS A 110 1.29 8.98 -9.77
C LYS A 110 2.65 9.65 -10.04
N ASN A 111 2.71 10.98 -10.07
CA ASN A 111 3.95 11.72 -10.27
C ASN A 111 4.96 11.53 -9.12
N LYS A 112 4.49 11.50 -7.85
CA LYS A 112 5.33 11.24 -6.68
C LYS A 112 6.01 9.87 -6.78
N ILE A 113 5.24 8.82 -7.07
CA ILE A 113 5.75 7.45 -7.19
C ILE A 113 6.72 7.35 -8.36
N TYR A 114 6.41 7.96 -9.51
CA TYR A 114 7.31 7.99 -10.65
C TYR A 114 8.65 8.66 -10.32
N GLY A 115 8.60 9.79 -9.61
CA GLY A 115 9.81 10.45 -9.13
C GLY A 115 10.65 9.53 -8.23
N ARG A 116 10.03 8.83 -7.29
CA ARG A 116 10.71 7.83 -6.43
C ARG A 116 11.32 6.69 -7.26
N LEU A 117 10.59 6.18 -8.25
CA LEU A 117 11.08 5.13 -9.16
C LEU A 117 12.33 5.59 -9.90
N ILE A 118 12.30 6.77 -10.53
CA ILE A 118 13.47 7.30 -11.24
C ILE A 118 14.64 7.55 -10.28
N THR A 119 14.38 8.08 -9.08
CA THR A 119 15.44 8.33 -8.08
C THR A 119 16.08 7.04 -7.59
N SER A 120 15.35 5.93 -7.54
CA SER A 120 15.90 4.62 -7.14
C SER A 120 17.03 4.14 -8.08
N TYR A 121 17.00 4.54 -9.33
CA TYR A 121 18.06 4.23 -10.29
C TYR A 121 19.36 5.05 -10.12
N ASN A 122 19.40 5.98 -9.17
CA ASN A 122 20.64 6.70 -8.81
C ASN A 122 21.51 5.91 -7.82
N SER A 123 21.01 4.80 -7.26
CA SER A 123 21.73 3.95 -6.31
C SER A 123 22.08 2.60 -6.91
N PRO A 124 23.36 2.27 -7.12
CA PRO A 124 23.77 0.94 -7.62
C PRO A 124 23.23 -0.22 -6.77
N ALA A 125 23.19 -0.04 -5.45
CA ALA A 125 22.66 -1.07 -4.55
C ALA A 125 21.14 -1.26 -4.74
N GLN A 126 20.39 -0.19 -4.96
CA GLN A 126 18.95 -0.30 -5.25
C GLN A 126 18.69 -0.90 -6.62
N ILE A 127 19.45 -0.51 -7.62
CA ILE A 127 19.39 -1.11 -8.97
C ILE A 127 19.59 -2.62 -8.85
N ALA A 128 20.66 -3.08 -8.17
CA ALA A 128 20.93 -4.49 -8.01
C ALA A 128 19.78 -5.24 -7.32
N ARG A 129 19.18 -4.66 -6.27
CA ARG A 129 18.02 -5.28 -5.58
C ARG A 129 16.80 -5.38 -6.48
N ILE A 130 16.47 -4.32 -7.21
CA ILE A 130 15.34 -4.30 -8.14
C ILE A 130 15.52 -5.39 -9.21
N PHE A 131 16.67 -5.42 -9.88
CA PHE A 131 16.95 -6.41 -10.92
C PHE A 131 16.93 -7.84 -10.37
N MET A 132 17.50 -8.07 -9.17
CA MET A 132 17.48 -9.39 -8.54
C MET A 132 16.04 -9.83 -8.22
N ARG A 133 15.23 -8.96 -7.60
CA ARG A 133 13.82 -9.25 -7.30
C ARG A 133 13.04 -9.59 -8.57
N ASP A 134 13.17 -8.75 -9.58
CA ASP A 134 12.41 -8.91 -10.82
C ASP A 134 12.84 -10.18 -11.54
N LYS A 135 14.15 -10.47 -11.58
CA LYS A 135 14.66 -11.70 -12.18
C LYS A 135 14.17 -12.96 -11.48
N LEU A 136 14.10 -12.96 -10.15
CA LEU A 136 13.57 -14.08 -9.36
C LEU A 136 12.07 -14.30 -9.62
N ASN A 137 11.33 -13.26 -9.97
CA ASN A 137 9.92 -13.32 -10.33
C ASN A 137 9.67 -13.46 -11.85
N ASN A 138 10.70 -13.73 -12.65
CA ASN A 138 10.62 -13.81 -14.12
C ASN A 138 10.07 -12.53 -14.77
N LEU A 139 10.33 -11.37 -14.17
CA LEU A 139 9.92 -10.06 -14.67
C LEU A 139 11.08 -9.34 -15.37
N ASN A 140 10.73 -8.43 -16.28
CA ASN A 140 11.68 -7.51 -16.87
C ASN A 140 11.54 -6.13 -16.21
N THR A 141 12.60 -5.67 -15.56
CA THR A 141 12.63 -4.40 -14.82
C THR A 141 12.22 -3.19 -15.68
N PHE A 142 12.53 -3.18 -16.96
CA PHE A 142 12.21 -2.06 -17.84
C PHE A 142 10.72 -1.95 -18.19
N ASP A 143 9.96 -3.04 -18.06
CA ASP A 143 8.52 -3.04 -18.31
C ASP A 143 7.76 -2.15 -17.34
N TYR A 144 8.28 -1.91 -16.12
CA TYR A 144 7.69 -0.97 -15.17
C TYR A 144 7.52 0.44 -15.73
N ILE A 145 8.50 0.95 -16.48
CA ILE A 145 8.45 2.29 -17.08
C ILE A 145 7.42 2.34 -18.22
N GLU A 146 7.31 1.27 -19.00
CA GLU A 146 6.33 1.18 -20.07
C GLU A 146 4.91 1.09 -19.52
N ARG A 147 4.67 0.15 -18.60
CA ARG A 147 3.35 -0.03 -17.95
C ARG A 147 2.90 1.21 -17.19
N TRP A 148 3.85 1.97 -16.61
CA TRP A 148 3.53 3.21 -15.90
C TRP A 148 2.78 4.23 -16.75
N LYS A 149 3.16 4.37 -18.02
CA LYS A 149 2.56 5.34 -18.95
C LYS A 149 1.08 5.01 -19.21
N ASP A 150 0.74 3.74 -19.25
CA ASP A 150 -0.58 3.24 -19.64
C ASP A 150 -1.60 3.23 -18.50
N ILE A 151 -1.19 3.48 -17.25
CA ILE A 151 -2.09 3.48 -16.10
C ILE A 151 -2.99 4.72 -16.14
N LYS A 152 -4.29 4.48 -16.15
CA LYS A 152 -5.34 5.50 -16.11
C LYS A 152 -6.08 5.47 -14.79
N ILE A 153 -6.78 6.55 -14.46
CA ILE A 153 -7.59 6.65 -13.24
C ILE A 153 -8.70 5.60 -13.18
N GLU A 154 -9.24 5.21 -14.34
CA GLU A 154 -10.24 4.15 -14.44
C GLU A 154 -9.69 2.80 -13.98
N ASP A 155 -8.44 2.46 -14.36
CA ASP A 155 -7.77 1.24 -13.92
C ASP A 155 -7.66 1.21 -12.38
N VAL A 156 -7.28 2.35 -11.80
CA VAL A 156 -7.11 2.51 -10.33
C VAL A 156 -8.45 2.37 -9.61
N ASN A 157 -9.49 3.07 -10.08
CA ASN A 157 -10.82 3.02 -9.46
C ASN A 157 -11.49 1.64 -9.62
N ASN A 158 -11.27 0.95 -10.72
CA ASN A 158 -11.79 -0.41 -10.91
C ASN A 158 -11.10 -1.40 -9.97
N MET A 159 -9.77 -1.35 -9.86
CA MET A 159 -9.02 -2.22 -8.96
C MET A 159 -9.32 -1.94 -7.49
N LEU A 160 -9.51 -0.66 -7.11
CA LEU A 160 -9.93 -0.29 -5.76
C LEU A 160 -11.26 -0.98 -5.39
N LYS A 161 -12.27 -0.90 -6.24
CA LYS A 161 -13.58 -1.56 -6.03
C LYS A 161 -13.47 -3.08 -5.96
N GLU A 162 -12.57 -3.67 -6.74
CA GLU A 162 -12.42 -5.13 -6.81
C GLU A 162 -11.67 -5.69 -5.60
N LYS A 163 -10.57 -5.06 -5.21
CA LYS A 163 -9.62 -5.62 -4.23
C LYS A 163 -9.88 -5.16 -2.79
N PHE A 164 -10.32 -3.92 -2.57
CA PHE A 164 -10.43 -3.32 -1.25
C PHE A 164 -11.81 -3.55 -0.62
N LYS A 165 -12.16 -4.81 -0.41
CA LYS A 165 -13.41 -5.24 0.22
C LYS A 165 -13.20 -5.49 1.71
N GLU A 166 -14.13 -5.04 2.54
CA GLU A 166 -14.01 -5.12 4.00
C GLU A 166 -13.82 -6.56 4.51
N GLU A 167 -14.52 -7.52 3.91
CA GLU A 167 -14.42 -8.93 4.27
C GLU A 167 -13.03 -9.56 3.98
N ARG A 168 -12.16 -8.85 3.28
CA ARG A 168 -10.78 -9.27 3.00
C ARG A 168 -9.75 -8.60 3.90
N MET A 169 -10.20 -7.70 4.79
CA MET A 169 -9.32 -6.92 5.64
C MET A 169 -9.20 -7.56 7.02
N ILE A 170 -8.00 -7.59 7.55
CA ILE A 170 -7.70 -8.10 8.88
C ILE A 170 -6.73 -7.15 9.59
N LEU A 171 -6.88 -7.03 10.90
CA LEU A 171 -5.95 -6.33 11.78
C LEU A 171 -5.19 -7.35 12.62
N SER A 172 -3.87 -7.26 12.59
CA SER A 172 -2.96 -7.97 13.51
C SER A 172 -2.24 -6.93 14.38
N VAL A 173 -2.16 -7.18 15.69
CA VAL A 173 -1.58 -6.23 16.66
C VAL A 173 -0.59 -6.93 17.54
N VAL A 174 0.58 -6.32 17.73
CA VAL A 174 1.56 -6.66 18.76
C VAL A 174 1.51 -5.58 19.82
N LYS A 175 1.18 -5.97 21.06
CA LYS A 175 1.08 -5.05 22.22
C LYS A 175 2.34 -5.12 23.10
N PRO A 176 2.67 -4.03 23.83
CA PRO A 176 3.66 -4.08 24.89
C PRO A 176 3.27 -5.13 25.93
N LYS A 177 4.27 -5.85 26.46
CA LYS A 177 4.08 -6.64 27.68
C LYS A 177 3.83 -5.69 28.86
N GLU A 178 2.86 -5.99 29.69
CA GLU A 178 2.61 -5.33 30.98
C GLU A 178 3.75 -5.59 31.98
#